data_f041a7e7de0845185e934d3f80d4a10d
#
_entry.id   f041a7e7de0845185e934d3f80d4a10d
#
_cell.length_a   1.000
_cell.length_b   1.000
_cell.length_c   1.000
_cell.angle_alpha   90.00
_cell.angle_beta   90.00
_cell.angle_gamma   90.00
#
_symmetry.space_group_name_H-M   'P 1'
#
loop_
_entity.id
_entity.type
_entity.pdbx_description
1 polymer ?
#
loop_
_entity_poly.entity_id
_entity_poly.type
_entity_poly.pdbx_seq_one_letter_code
_entity_poly.pdbx_strand_id
1 'polypeptide(L)'
;MFSWAMLEPEEGNYQFDWLEKVIDSLYAEGISTILSTPSGARPKWLSDKYPEVLRVNEKREKNLFGGRHNHCYTSPVYREKVAEIDRRLGEKFGKHPGVILWHISNEFGGECHCPLCQEKFREWLEKKY
;
A
#
# COMPACT_ATOMS: atom_id res chain seq x y z
N MET A 1 -3.05 3.41 8.79
CA MET A 1 -2.53 3.98 7.53
C MET A 1 -1.21 3.35 7.09
N PHE A 2 -0.22 3.21 7.96
CA PHE A 2 1.11 2.67 7.62
C PHE A 2 1.41 1.35 8.33
N SER A 3 0.38 0.57 8.58
CA SER A 3 0.47 -0.65 9.40
C SER A 3 0.52 -1.95 8.57
N TRP A 4 0.89 -1.88 7.28
CA TRP A 4 0.88 -3.07 6.44
C TRP A 4 1.70 -4.22 7.03
N ALA A 5 2.90 -3.92 7.57
CA ALA A 5 3.73 -4.94 8.21
C ALA A 5 3.09 -5.60 9.45
N MET A 6 2.13 -4.93 10.11
CA MET A 6 1.35 -5.52 11.22
C MET A 6 0.14 -6.30 10.71
N LEU A 7 -0.45 -5.86 9.60
CA LEU A 7 -1.62 -6.51 8.99
C LEU A 7 -1.23 -7.76 8.19
N GLU A 8 -0.01 -7.78 7.64
CA GLU A 8 0.57 -8.86 6.88
C GLU A 8 2.08 -8.96 7.18
N PRO A 9 2.46 -9.54 8.34
CA PRO A 9 3.87 -9.63 8.76
C PRO A 9 4.72 -10.50 7.83
N GLU A 10 4.10 -11.48 7.17
CA GLU A 10 4.67 -12.32 6.13
C GLU A 10 3.68 -12.40 4.96
N GLU A 11 4.17 -12.60 3.75
CA GLU A 11 3.33 -12.68 2.57
C GLU A 11 2.22 -13.73 2.71
N GLY A 12 0.98 -13.29 2.58
CA GLY A 12 -0.22 -14.13 2.67
C GLY A 12 -0.68 -14.42 4.11
N ASN A 13 0.07 -14.01 5.12
CA ASN A 13 -0.30 -14.18 6.53
C ASN A 13 -0.98 -12.91 7.05
N TYR A 14 -2.31 -12.84 6.96
CA TYR A 14 -3.09 -11.67 7.34
C TYR A 14 -3.54 -11.73 8.79
N GLN A 15 -3.26 -10.68 9.57
CA GLN A 15 -3.57 -10.55 10.99
C GLN A 15 -4.42 -9.31 11.26
N PHE A 16 -5.74 -9.46 11.14
CA PHE A 16 -6.69 -8.34 11.32
C PHE A 16 -7.37 -8.30 12.70
N ASP A 17 -7.21 -9.31 13.53
CA ASP A 17 -7.95 -9.43 14.80
C ASP A 17 -7.65 -8.29 15.78
N TRP A 18 -6.42 -7.82 15.82
CA TRP A 18 -6.06 -6.68 16.65
C TRP A 18 -6.74 -5.38 16.18
N LEU A 19 -6.84 -5.19 14.87
CA LEU A 19 -7.49 -4.02 14.27
C LEU A 19 -8.99 -4.06 14.51
N GLU A 20 -9.62 -5.24 14.38
CA GLU A 20 -11.03 -5.46 14.68
C GLU A 20 -11.33 -5.08 16.13
N LYS A 21 -10.55 -5.58 17.08
CA LYS A 21 -10.71 -5.23 18.52
C LYS A 21 -10.59 -3.74 18.77
N VAL A 22 -9.70 -3.04 18.10
CA VAL A 22 -9.57 -1.58 18.21
C VAL A 22 -10.82 -0.88 17.68
N ILE A 23 -11.32 -1.27 16.52
CA ILE A 23 -12.51 -0.67 15.91
C ILE A 23 -13.74 -0.96 16.76
N ASP A 24 -13.91 -2.19 17.25
CA ASP A 24 -15.00 -2.58 18.14
C ASP A 24 -15.00 -1.75 19.43
N SER A 25 -13.83 -1.60 20.06
CA SER A 25 -13.70 -0.81 21.30
C SER A 25 -14.06 0.65 21.08
N LEU A 26 -13.61 1.25 19.99
CA LEU A 26 -13.99 2.63 19.64
C LEU A 26 -15.48 2.76 19.37
N TYR A 27 -16.05 1.82 18.63
CA TYR A 27 -17.47 1.82 18.31
C TYR A 27 -18.35 1.66 19.56
N ALA A 28 -17.94 0.82 20.52
CA ALA A 28 -18.64 0.67 21.79
C ALA A 28 -18.72 1.97 22.61
N GLU A 29 -17.71 2.84 22.46
CA GLU A 29 -17.67 4.18 23.08
C GLU A 29 -18.31 5.28 22.20
N GLY A 30 -19.00 4.89 21.12
CA GLY A 30 -19.67 5.85 20.22
C GLY A 30 -18.71 6.58 19.26
N ILE A 31 -17.48 6.09 19.10
CA ILE A 31 -16.45 6.69 18.23
C ILE A 31 -16.42 5.95 16.91
N SER A 32 -16.66 6.66 15.82
CA SER A 32 -16.56 6.12 14.47
C SER A 32 -15.13 6.14 13.94
N THR A 33 -14.81 5.17 13.10
CA THR A 33 -13.47 4.99 12.50
C THR A 33 -13.47 5.39 11.03
N ILE A 34 -12.46 6.18 10.62
CA ILE A 34 -12.05 6.32 9.23
C ILE A 34 -10.91 5.32 9.02
N LEU A 35 -11.18 4.24 8.30
CA LEU A 35 -10.19 3.18 8.07
C LEU A 35 -9.34 3.49 6.84
N SER A 36 -8.03 3.43 7.00
CA SER A 36 -7.10 3.69 5.90
C SER A 36 -6.53 2.43 5.30
N THR A 37 -6.39 2.39 3.98
CA THR A 37 -5.59 1.37 3.32
C THR A 37 -4.09 1.56 3.63
N PRO A 38 -3.30 0.49 3.79
CA PRO A 38 -1.94 0.57 4.36
C PRO A 38 -0.85 0.81 3.32
N SER A 39 -1.20 1.03 2.06
CA SER A 39 -0.31 1.01 0.91
C SER A 39 0.87 2.02 0.95
N GLY A 40 0.76 3.07 1.78
CA GLY A 40 1.81 4.09 1.90
C GLY A 40 3.12 3.61 2.55
N ALA A 41 3.11 2.50 3.29
CA ALA A 41 4.30 1.93 3.92
C ALA A 41 4.30 0.40 3.77
N ARG A 42 4.89 -0.08 2.68
CA ARG A 42 5.00 -1.50 2.40
C ARG A 42 5.83 -2.24 3.44
N PRO A 43 5.55 -3.52 3.72
CA PRO A 43 6.36 -4.34 4.62
C PRO A 43 7.73 -4.66 4.01
N LYS A 44 8.68 -5.00 4.89
CA LYS A 44 10.05 -5.32 4.47
C LYS A 44 10.10 -6.54 3.55
N TRP A 45 9.31 -7.59 3.85
CA TRP A 45 9.29 -8.82 3.05
C TRP A 45 8.99 -8.57 1.57
N LEU A 46 8.16 -7.54 1.26
CA LEU A 46 7.82 -7.19 -0.12
C LEU A 46 9.03 -6.68 -0.90
N SER A 47 9.91 -5.90 -0.28
CA SER A 47 11.15 -5.45 -0.92
C SER A 47 12.24 -6.51 -0.95
N ASP A 48 12.26 -7.43 0.02
CA ASP A 48 13.24 -8.51 0.07
C ASP A 48 12.98 -9.58 -1.00
N LYS A 49 11.68 -9.95 -1.17
CA LYS A 49 11.28 -10.91 -2.20
C LYS A 49 11.24 -10.33 -3.61
N TYR A 50 10.84 -9.06 -3.72
CA TYR A 50 10.54 -8.39 -4.98
C TYR A 50 11.28 -7.03 -5.07
N PRO A 51 12.62 -7.04 -5.21
CA PRO A 51 13.42 -5.81 -5.19
C PRO A 51 13.11 -4.83 -6.32
N GLU A 52 12.36 -5.24 -7.35
CA GLU A 52 11.84 -4.38 -8.40
C GLU A 52 10.75 -3.42 -7.93
N VAL A 53 10.17 -3.65 -6.74
CA VAL A 53 9.22 -2.71 -6.15
C VAL A 53 9.90 -1.45 -5.60
N LEU A 54 11.21 -1.49 -5.41
CA LEU A 54 11.97 -0.36 -4.89
C LEU A 54 11.99 0.80 -5.89
N ARG A 55 11.80 2.00 -5.38
CA ARG A 55 11.93 3.23 -6.16
C ARG A 55 13.37 3.44 -6.63
N VAL A 56 13.52 3.99 -7.81
CA VAL A 56 14.82 4.37 -8.39
C VAL A 56 14.86 5.89 -8.50
N ASN A 57 15.92 6.51 -8.00
CA ASN A 57 16.11 7.96 -8.06
C ASN A 57 16.58 8.43 -9.45
N GLU A 58 16.79 9.73 -9.60
CA GLU A 58 17.25 10.35 -10.86
C GLU A 58 18.67 9.93 -11.29
N LYS A 59 19.50 9.47 -10.32
CA LYS A 59 20.84 8.93 -10.56
C LYS A 59 20.83 7.45 -10.94
N ARG A 60 19.66 6.84 -11.09
CA ARG A 60 19.46 5.41 -11.38
C ARG A 60 19.84 4.47 -10.24
N GLU A 61 19.90 4.96 -9.02
CA GLU A 61 20.15 4.17 -7.83
C GLU A 61 18.84 3.73 -7.21
N LYS A 62 18.75 2.46 -6.79
CA LYS A 62 17.60 1.96 -6.03
C LYS A 62 17.62 2.53 -4.62
N ASN A 63 16.51 3.09 -4.20
CA ASN A 63 16.30 3.45 -2.82
C ASN A 63 16.16 2.18 -1.97
N LEU A 64 16.90 2.12 -0.86
CA LEU A 64 16.80 1.00 0.07
C LEU A 64 15.45 1.00 0.79
N PHE A 65 15.13 -0.12 1.45
CA PHE A 65 13.94 -0.21 2.28
C PHE A 65 13.98 0.86 3.38
N GLY A 66 12.83 1.49 3.62
CA GLY A 66 12.63 2.52 4.65
C GLY A 66 11.86 3.71 4.12
N GLY A 67 11.32 4.52 5.02
CA GLY A 67 10.44 5.62 4.67
C GLY A 67 9.10 5.19 4.06
N ARG A 68 8.16 6.14 4.00
CA ARG A 68 6.88 5.94 3.32
C ARG A 68 7.00 6.27 1.82
N HIS A 69 6.11 5.70 1.00
CA HIS A 69 6.06 5.93 -0.46
C HIS A 69 7.36 5.63 -1.21
N ASN A 70 8.26 4.87 -0.60
CA ASN A 70 9.54 4.48 -1.21
C ASN A 70 9.39 3.21 -2.06
N HIS A 71 8.44 3.24 -3.02
CA HIS A 71 8.15 2.14 -3.93
C HIS A 71 7.74 2.67 -5.31
N CYS A 72 7.86 1.82 -6.31
CA CYS A 72 7.46 2.11 -7.68
C CYS A 72 5.96 1.84 -7.85
N TYR A 73 5.16 2.88 -8.08
CA TYR A 73 3.72 2.74 -8.33
C TYR A 73 3.38 2.03 -9.65
N THR A 74 4.35 1.93 -10.56
CA THR A 74 4.19 1.24 -11.84
C THR A 74 4.49 -0.26 -11.72
N SER A 75 5.15 -0.70 -10.63
CA SER A 75 5.44 -2.12 -10.40
C SER A 75 4.16 -2.96 -10.37
N PRO A 76 4.02 -3.98 -11.25
CA PRO A 76 2.87 -4.86 -11.25
C PRO A 76 2.75 -5.65 -9.95
N VAL A 77 3.88 -6.09 -9.38
CA VAL A 77 3.91 -6.81 -8.11
C VAL A 77 3.39 -5.93 -6.97
N TYR A 78 3.88 -4.68 -6.87
CA TYR A 78 3.37 -3.75 -5.86
C TYR A 78 1.86 -3.55 -5.98
N ARG A 79 1.37 -3.34 -7.20
CA ARG A 79 -0.07 -3.12 -7.46
C ARG A 79 -0.91 -4.35 -7.13
N GLU A 80 -0.43 -5.56 -7.47
CA GLU A 80 -1.09 -6.83 -7.11
C GLU A 80 -1.22 -6.97 -5.59
N LYS A 81 -0.12 -6.77 -4.86
CA LYS A 81 -0.12 -6.93 -3.40
C LYS A 81 -0.96 -5.87 -2.69
N VAL A 82 -0.96 -4.63 -3.18
CA VAL A 82 -1.86 -3.58 -2.69
C VAL A 82 -3.32 -3.96 -2.93
N ALA A 83 -3.66 -4.38 -4.14
CA ALA A 83 -5.04 -4.78 -4.45
C ALA A 83 -5.51 -5.95 -3.56
N GLU A 84 -4.65 -6.90 -3.27
CA GLU A 84 -4.99 -8.06 -2.43
C GLU A 84 -5.23 -7.65 -0.97
N ILE A 85 -4.34 -6.87 -0.34
CA ILE A 85 -4.56 -6.45 1.05
C ILE A 85 -5.76 -5.51 1.17
N ASP A 86 -5.95 -4.59 0.22
CA ASP A 86 -7.08 -3.67 0.23
C ASP A 86 -8.40 -4.42 0.03
N ARG A 87 -8.45 -5.43 -0.84
CA ARG A 87 -9.60 -6.33 -1.01
C ARG A 87 -9.94 -7.05 0.29
N ARG A 88 -8.95 -7.63 0.98
CA ARG A 88 -9.17 -8.34 2.25
C ARG A 88 -9.64 -7.41 3.37
N LEU A 89 -9.10 -6.21 3.45
CA LEU A 89 -9.59 -5.21 4.40
C LEU A 89 -11.05 -4.82 4.09
N GLY A 90 -11.36 -4.62 2.81
CA GLY A 90 -12.73 -4.34 2.37
C GLY A 90 -13.71 -5.47 2.69
N GLU A 91 -13.32 -6.73 2.49
CA GLU A 91 -14.13 -7.90 2.84
C GLU A 91 -14.37 -8.01 4.35
N LYS A 92 -13.33 -7.77 5.16
CA LYS A 92 -13.42 -7.87 6.63
C LYS A 92 -14.20 -6.72 7.25
N PHE A 93 -13.91 -5.47 6.84
CA PHE A 93 -14.40 -4.26 7.53
C PHE A 93 -15.41 -3.44 6.74
N GLY A 94 -15.65 -3.75 5.48
CA GLY A 94 -16.52 -2.94 4.60
C GLY A 94 -17.99 -2.85 5.04
N LYS A 95 -18.44 -3.77 5.91
CA LYS A 95 -19.78 -3.77 6.50
C LYS A 95 -19.76 -3.51 8.00
N HIS A 96 -18.61 -3.17 8.58
CA HIS A 96 -18.50 -2.93 10.02
C HIS A 96 -19.16 -1.61 10.38
N PRO A 97 -20.13 -1.59 11.32
CA PRO A 97 -20.90 -0.37 11.62
C PRO A 97 -20.05 0.78 12.16
N GLY A 98 -18.92 0.50 12.80
CA GLY A 98 -17.97 1.48 13.29
C GLY A 98 -17.08 2.10 12.21
N VAL A 99 -17.05 1.56 10.99
CA VAL A 99 -16.25 2.08 9.87
C VAL A 99 -17.15 2.92 8.96
N ILE A 100 -17.00 4.24 9.02
CA ILE A 100 -17.87 5.19 8.31
C ILE A 100 -17.28 5.70 6.99
N LEU A 101 -15.97 5.64 6.83
CA LEU A 101 -15.25 6.11 5.64
C LEU A 101 -13.97 5.30 5.41
N TRP A 102 -13.52 5.29 4.15
CA TRP A 102 -12.22 4.76 3.76
C TRP A 102 -11.29 5.91 3.34
N HIS A 103 -10.08 5.90 3.89
CA HIS A 103 -9.00 6.78 3.46
C HIS A 103 -8.04 5.99 2.57
N ILE A 104 -8.09 6.24 1.27
CA ILE A 104 -7.33 5.47 0.28
C ILE A 104 -5.89 5.96 0.24
N SER A 105 -4.97 5.17 0.82
CA SER A 105 -3.55 5.49 0.94
C SER A 105 -3.33 6.88 1.59
N ASN A 106 -2.29 7.60 1.20
CA ASN A 106 -2.02 8.96 1.67
C ASN A 106 -0.97 9.62 0.76
N GLU A 107 -1.17 10.87 0.38
CA GLU A 107 -0.19 11.74 -0.24
C GLU A 107 0.65 11.04 -1.34
N PHE A 108 -0.01 10.47 -2.34
CA PHE A 108 0.69 9.89 -3.48
C PHE A 108 1.65 10.90 -4.11
N GLY A 109 2.89 10.52 -4.31
CA GLY A 109 3.88 11.43 -4.87
C GLY A 109 5.24 10.80 -5.07
N GLY A 110 6.16 11.65 -5.54
CA GLY A 110 7.54 11.31 -5.84
C GLY A 110 7.71 10.63 -7.20
N GLU A 111 8.93 10.71 -7.69
CA GLU A 111 9.33 10.23 -9.01
C GLU A 111 9.99 8.85 -8.91
N CYS A 112 9.88 8.05 -9.95
CA CYS A 112 10.60 6.79 -10.07
C CYS A 112 11.20 6.67 -11.47
N HIS A 113 12.51 6.55 -11.52
CA HIS A 113 13.28 6.50 -12.76
C HIS A 113 13.68 5.07 -13.16
N CYS A 114 12.97 4.05 -12.69
CA CYS A 114 13.24 2.66 -13.06
C CYS A 114 12.92 2.40 -14.55
N PRO A 115 13.50 1.36 -15.16
CA PRO A 115 13.24 1.02 -16.56
C PRO A 115 11.75 0.89 -16.90
N LEU A 116 10.97 0.26 -16.00
CA LEU A 116 9.53 0.07 -16.19
C LEU A 116 8.77 1.42 -16.26
N CYS A 117 9.09 2.36 -15.36
CA CYS A 117 8.46 3.69 -15.41
C CYS A 117 8.79 4.44 -16.69
N GLN A 118 10.03 4.29 -17.18
CA GLN A 118 10.44 4.93 -18.43
C GLN A 118 9.78 4.31 -19.65
N GLU A 119 9.64 3.01 -19.68
CA GLU A 119 8.90 2.32 -20.74
C GLU A 119 7.43 2.77 -20.76
N LYS A 120 6.76 2.77 -19.61
CA LYS A 120 5.37 3.22 -19.50
C LYS A 120 5.18 4.69 -19.87
N PHE A 121 6.18 5.52 -19.61
CA PHE A 121 6.15 6.91 -20.04
C PHE A 121 6.27 7.04 -21.57
N ARG A 122 7.16 6.26 -22.22
CA ARG A 122 7.26 6.21 -23.69
C ARG A 122 5.97 5.73 -24.34
N GLU A 123 5.40 4.61 -23.85
CA GLU A 123 4.11 4.12 -24.33
C GLU A 123 2.99 5.15 -24.21
N TRP A 124 3.00 5.94 -23.13
CA TRP A 124 2.03 7.03 -22.95
C TRP A 124 2.25 8.15 -23.97
N LEU A 125 3.50 8.53 -24.23
CA LEU A 125 3.83 9.54 -25.25
C LEU A 125 3.36 9.08 -26.63
N GLU A 126 3.67 7.85 -27.04
CA GLU A 126 3.28 7.27 -28.32
C GLU A 126 1.74 7.22 -28.54
N LYS A 127 0.98 7.09 -27.46
CA LYS A 127 -0.48 7.12 -27.52
C LYS A 127 -1.06 8.52 -27.57
N LYS A 128 -0.31 9.49 -27.10
CA LYS A 128 -0.77 10.87 -26.97
C LYS A 128 -0.43 11.72 -28.20
N TYR A 129 0.68 11.43 -28.84
CA TYR A 129 1.23 12.15 -29.98
C TYR A 129 1.40 11.27 -31.21
#